data_cf6d3a9081090b6d1309ef2ce6b5a4c9
#
_entry.id   cf6d3a9081090b6d1309ef2ce6b5a4c9
#
_cell.length_a   1.000
_cell.length_b   1.000
_cell.length_c   1.000
_cell.angle_alpha   90.00
_cell.angle_beta   90.00
_cell.angle_gamma   90.00
#
_symmetry.space_group_name_H-M   'P 1'
#
loop_
_entity.id
_entity.type
_entity.pdbx_description
1 polymer ?
#
loop_
_entity_poly.entity_id
_entity_poly.type
_entity_poly.pdbx_seq_one_letter_code
_entity_poly.pdbx_strand_id
1 'polypeptide(L)'
;MQSPEQLERMGKAGRSLRDLREVAGLTINELASAIDLKDPSLLKAVEEGKAALPLEIILRLASLYSRNDPLPFIVKYVRTYSPRVSELLEKIGIDRLVITAERQVQLLKIYRNRDAARKLSDEGFSKVLAFTDQAFEMALHFAQEQEKPSDTKEQPESPEEKKPSV
;
A
#
# COMPACT_ATOMS: atom_id res chain seq x y z
N MET A 1 -6.35 -14.33 -24.28
CA MET A 1 -5.46 -15.25 -23.54
C MET A 1 -4.81 -14.46 -22.43
N GLN A 2 -4.83 -14.98 -21.20
CA GLN A 2 -4.12 -14.35 -20.07
C GLN A 2 -2.61 -14.66 -20.19
N SER A 3 -1.77 -13.67 -19.89
CA SER A 3 -0.31 -13.87 -19.92
C SER A 3 0.14 -14.78 -18.75
N PRO A 4 1.29 -15.49 -18.86
CA PRO A 4 1.84 -16.29 -17.76
C PRO A 4 2.01 -15.46 -16.46
N GLU A 5 2.42 -14.20 -16.57
CA GLU A 5 2.54 -13.28 -15.45
C GLU A 5 1.20 -12.98 -14.79
N GLN A 6 0.14 -12.84 -15.59
CA GLN A 6 -1.21 -12.61 -15.07
C GLN A 6 -1.70 -13.83 -14.27
N LEU A 7 -1.46 -15.04 -14.76
CA LEU A 7 -1.82 -16.27 -14.06
C LEU A 7 -1.06 -16.40 -12.72
N GLU A 8 0.23 -16.05 -12.70
CA GLU A 8 1.03 -16.06 -11.47
C GLU A 8 0.49 -15.05 -10.44
N ARG A 9 0.15 -13.83 -10.88
CA ARG A 9 -0.46 -12.79 -10.02
C ARG A 9 -1.79 -13.26 -9.45
N MET A 10 -2.64 -13.86 -10.28
CA MET A 10 -3.92 -14.42 -9.85
C MET A 10 -3.72 -15.55 -8.83
N GLY A 11 -2.76 -16.43 -9.04
CA GLY A 11 -2.42 -17.48 -8.09
C GLY A 11 -1.93 -16.95 -6.72
N LYS A 12 -1.10 -15.89 -6.71
CA LYS A 12 -0.68 -15.23 -5.47
C LYS A 12 -1.85 -14.56 -4.76
N ALA A 13 -2.70 -13.87 -5.50
CA ALA A 13 -3.87 -13.20 -4.94
C ALA A 13 -4.90 -14.20 -4.40
N GLY A 14 -5.13 -15.31 -5.11
CA GLY A 14 -6.02 -16.39 -4.67
C GLY A 14 -5.57 -17.02 -3.35
N ARG A 15 -4.27 -17.32 -3.22
CA ARG A 15 -3.70 -17.78 -1.93
C ARG A 15 -3.91 -16.77 -0.80
N SER A 16 -3.64 -15.48 -1.07
CA SER A 16 -3.88 -14.44 -0.07
C SER A 16 -5.35 -14.33 0.37
N LEU A 17 -6.31 -14.58 -0.53
CA LEU A 17 -7.74 -14.64 -0.17
C LEU A 17 -8.06 -15.86 0.68
N ARG A 18 -7.49 -17.02 0.35
CA ARG A 18 -7.61 -18.24 1.16
C ARG A 18 -7.09 -18.00 2.58
N ASP A 19 -5.88 -17.44 2.72
CA ASP A 19 -5.28 -17.15 4.02
C ASP A 19 -6.18 -16.23 4.86
N LEU A 20 -6.75 -15.19 4.25
CA LEU A 20 -7.72 -14.30 4.92
C LEU A 20 -8.97 -15.03 5.39
N ARG A 21 -9.51 -15.92 4.55
CA ARG A 21 -10.68 -16.75 4.92
C ARG A 21 -10.36 -17.69 6.07
N GLU A 22 -9.22 -18.37 6.02
CA GLU A 22 -8.79 -19.32 7.05
C GLU A 22 -8.50 -18.63 8.38
N VAL A 23 -7.86 -17.45 8.36
CA VAL A 23 -7.65 -16.62 9.55
C VAL A 23 -8.98 -16.16 10.17
N ALA A 24 -9.99 -15.89 9.33
CA ALA A 24 -11.33 -15.56 9.78
C ALA A 24 -12.11 -16.80 10.27
N GLY A 25 -11.57 -18.02 10.15
CA GLY A 25 -12.20 -19.26 10.54
C GLY A 25 -13.40 -19.67 9.68
N LEU A 26 -13.49 -19.13 8.44
CA LEU A 26 -14.64 -19.34 7.56
C LEU A 26 -14.38 -20.48 6.57
N THR A 27 -15.41 -21.30 6.34
CA THR A 27 -15.48 -22.20 5.19
C THR A 27 -15.80 -21.40 3.90
N ILE A 28 -15.59 -22.00 2.75
CA ILE A 28 -15.97 -21.39 1.43
C ILE A 28 -17.46 -21.04 1.40
N ASN A 29 -18.32 -21.91 1.92
CA ASN A 29 -19.78 -21.71 1.95
C ASN A 29 -20.19 -20.57 2.88
N GLU A 30 -19.57 -20.48 4.06
CA GLU A 30 -19.83 -19.39 5.01
C GLU A 30 -19.35 -18.05 4.44
N LEU A 31 -18.18 -18.02 3.78
CA LEU A 31 -17.71 -16.82 3.11
C LEU A 31 -18.66 -16.41 1.98
N ALA A 32 -19.09 -17.35 1.13
CA ALA A 32 -20.06 -17.09 0.05
C ALA A 32 -21.36 -16.51 0.64
N SER A 33 -21.89 -17.08 1.71
CA SER A 33 -23.07 -16.57 2.40
C SER A 33 -22.86 -15.18 2.99
N ALA A 34 -21.70 -14.92 3.59
CA ALA A 34 -21.38 -13.62 4.20
C ALA A 34 -21.30 -12.46 3.19
N ILE A 35 -20.97 -12.77 1.94
CA ILE A 35 -20.91 -11.78 0.86
C ILE A 35 -22.09 -11.88 -0.12
N ASP A 36 -23.14 -12.59 0.25
CA ASP A 36 -24.33 -12.81 -0.59
C ASP A 36 -24.00 -13.33 -2.01
N LEU A 37 -23.12 -14.32 -2.06
CA LEU A 37 -22.72 -14.99 -3.30
C LEU A 37 -23.45 -16.34 -3.41
N LYS A 38 -24.28 -16.49 -4.45
CA LYS A 38 -25.11 -17.69 -4.63
C LYS A 38 -24.32 -18.96 -4.94
N ASP A 39 -23.22 -18.83 -5.69
CA ASP A 39 -22.38 -19.95 -6.12
C ASP A 39 -20.98 -19.88 -5.47
N PRO A 40 -20.70 -20.69 -4.43
CA PRO A 40 -19.40 -20.73 -3.77
C PRO A 40 -18.28 -21.29 -4.67
N SER A 41 -18.59 -21.95 -5.80
CA SER A 41 -17.59 -22.53 -6.70
C SER A 41 -16.67 -21.46 -7.30
N LEU A 42 -17.18 -20.24 -7.51
CA LEU A 42 -16.39 -19.10 -7.95
C LEU A 42 -15.26 -18.78 -6.96
N LEU A 43 -15.56 -18.70 -5.65
CA LEU A 43 -14.53 -18.43 -4.63
C LEU A 43 -13.45 -19.50 -4.61
N LYS A 44 -13.85 -20.77 -4.73
CA LYS A 44 -12.89 -21.88 -4.81
C LYS A 44 -11.98 -21.74 -6.02
N ALA A 45 -12.54 -21.46 -7.20
CA ALA A 45 -11.77 -21.27 -8.43
C ALA A 45 -10.82 -20.04 -8.33
N VAL A 46 -11.24 -18.96 -7.66
CA VAL A 46 -10.42 -17.78 -7.40
C VAL A 46 -9.27 -18.11 -6.44
N GLU A 47 -9.52 -18.80 -5.34
CA GLU A 47 -8.48 -19.23 -4.39
C GLU A 47 -7.43 -20.17 -5.02
N GLU A 48 -7.85 -20.96 -6.02
CA GLU A 48 -6.99 -21.81 -6.82
C GLU A 48 -6.27 -21.04 -7.97
N GLY A 49 -6.53 -19.74 -8.13
CA GLY A 49 -5.96 -18.91 -9.20
C GLY A 49 -6.52 -19.21 -10.61
N LYS A 50 -7.61 -19.97 -10.71
CA LYS A 50 -8.23 -20.42 -11.97
C LYS A 50 -9.27 -19.46 -12.52
N ALA A 51 -9.83 -18.59 -11.68
CA ALA A 51 -10.85 -17.62 -12.05
C ALA A 51 -10.47 -16.21 -11.63
N ALA A 52 -10.92 -15.21 -12.38
CA ALA A 52 -10.82 -13.82 -12.01
C ALA A 52 -11.93 -13.45 -11.01
N LEU A 53 -11.62 -12.59 -10.06
CA LEU A 53 -12.57 -12.08 -9.10
C LEU A 53 -13.31 -10.87 -9.69
N PRO A 54 -14.65 -10.91 -9.83
CA PRO A 54 -15.43 -9.78 -10.30
C PRO A 54 -15.31 -8.56 -9.35
N LEU A 55 -15.36 -7.35 -9.91
CA LEU A 55 -15.24 -6.11 -9.13
C LEU A 55 -16.26 -6.03 -7.99
N GLU A 56 -17.51 -6.42 -8.26
CA GLU A 56 -18.56 -6.43 -7.23
C GLU A 56 -18.19 -7.32 -6.03
N ILE A 57 -17.60 -8.48 -6.30
CA ILE A 57 -17.17 -9.39 -5.23
C ILE A 57 -15.96 -8.84 -4.48
N ILE A 58 -15.04 -8.15 -5.18
CA ILE A 58 -13.94 -7.43 -4.53
C ILE A 58 -14.47 -6.42 -3.51
N LEU A 59 -15.50 -5.62 -3.88
CA LEU A 59 -16.10 -4.63 -3.00
C LEU A 59 -16.78 -5.27 -1.79
N ARG A 60 -17.49 -6.37 -1.98
CA ARG A 60 -18.14 -7.12 -0.90
C ARG A 60 -17.11 -7.72 0.06
N LEU A 61 -16.04 -8.32 -0.45
CA LEU A 61 -14.94 -8.83 0.38
C LEU A 61 -14.21 -7.72 1.14
N ALA A 62 -14.01 -6.55 0.51
CA ALA A 62 -13.41 -5.40 1.16
C ALA A 62 -14.26 -4.93 2.35
N SER A 63 -15.59 -4.92 2.22
CA SER A 63 -16.49 -4.56 3.33
C SER A 63 -16.47 -5.57 4.48
N LEU A 64 -16.13 -6.84 4.20
CA LEU A 64 -16.01 -7.89 5.21
C LEU A 64 -14.64 -7.85 5.91
N TYR A 65 -13.54 -7.82 5.13
CA TYR A 65 -12.18 -7.98 5.66
C TYR A 65 -11.50 -6.66 6.04
N SER A 66 -11.91 -5.55 5.46
CA SER A 66 -11.24 -4.25 5.59
C SER A 66 -12.22 -3.12 5.87
N ARG A 67 -13.21 -3.35 6.74
CA ARG A 67 -14.31 -2.42 7.02
C ARG A 67 -13.84 -1.00 7.39
N ASN A 68 -12.72 -0.88 8.09
CA ASN A 68 -12.21 0.42 8.55
C ASN A 68 -11.43 1.17 7.47
N ASP A 69 -10.79 0.45 6.54
CA ASP A 69 -10.03 1.01 5.43
C ASP A 69 -10.07 0.04 4.23
N PRO A 70 -11.11 0.10 3.40
CA PRO A 70 -11.31 -0.83 2.29
C PRO A 70 -10.43 -0.53 1.08
N LEU A 71 -9.90 0.71 0.93
CA LEU A 71 -9.22 1.14 -0.29
C LEU A 71 -7.96 0.31 -0.63
N PRO A 72 -7.03 0.01 0.30
CA PRO A 72 -5.86 -0.81 -0.01
C PRO A 72 -6.24 -2.20 -0.50
N PHE A 73 -7.27 -2.82 0.09
CA PHE A 73 -7.79 -4.11 -0.34
C PHE A 73 -8.34 -4.02 -1.77
N ILE A 74 -9.20 -3.04 -2.03
CA ILE A 74 -9.83 -2.84 -3.36
C ILE A 74 -8.75 -2.63 -4.42
N VAL A 75 -7.82 -1.71 -4.22
CA VAL A 75 -6.75 -1.41 -5.19
C VAL A 75 -5.88 -2.63 -5.46
N LYS A 76 -5.48 -3.39 -4.42
CA LYS A 76 -4.69 -4.61 -4.57
C LYS A 76 -5.37 -5.62 -5.50
N TYR A 77 -6.65 -5.92 -5.24
CA TYR A 77 -7.36 -6.95 -6.00
C TYR A 77 -7.84 -6.46 -7.37
N VAL A 78 -8.23 -5.20 -7.51
CA VAL A 78 -8.55 -4.59 -8.82
C VAL A 78 -7.33 -4.60 -9.73
N ARG A 79 -6.14 -4.23 -9.23
CA ARG A 79 -4.89 -4.29 -10.01
C ARG A 79 -4.59 -5.71 -10.52
N THR A 80 -4.93 -6.72 -9.73
CA THR A 80 -4.70 -8.13 -10.09
C THR A 80 -5.73 -8.65 -11.10
N TYR A 81 -7.02 -8.43 -10.85
CA TYR A 81 -8.09 -9.09 -11.61
C TYR A 81 -8.71 -8.23 -12.71
N SER A 82 -8.56 -6.90 -12.63
CA SER A 82 -9.15 -5.94 -13.54
C SER A 82 -8.17 -4.84 -13.94
N PRO A 83 -7.06 -5.15 -14.69
CA PRO A 83 -6.00 -4.19 -14.99
C PRO A 83 -6.51 -2.90 -15.65
N ARG A 84 -7.49 -3.00 -16.55
CA ARG A 84 -8.10 -1.83 -17.20
C ARG A 84 -8.79 -0.89 -16.20
N VAL A 85 -9.47 -1.45 -15.20
CA VAL A 85 -10.09 -0.65 -14.13
C VAL A 85 -8.99 -0.02 -13.27
N SER A 86 -7.91 -0.75 -12.99
CA SER A 86 -6.75 -0.21 -12.27
C SER A 86 -6.15 1.00 -12.98
N GLU A 87 -5.92 0.93 -14.29
CA GLU A 87 -5.43 2.05 -15.09
C GLU A 87 -6.35 3.29 -15.03
N LEU A 88 -7.67 3.08 -15.00
CA LEU A 88 -8.63 4.18 -14.83
C LEU A 88 -8.53 4.79 -13.41
N LEU A 89 -8.43 3.96 -12.38
CA LEU A 89 -8.26 4.41 -11.00
C LEU A 89 -6.95 5.20 -10.81
N GLU A 90 -5.87 4.79 -11.47
CA GLU A 90 -4.59 5.51 -11.48
C GLU A 90 -4.73 6.87 -12.15
N LYS A 91 -5.42 6.95 -13.29
CA LYS A 91 -5.67 8.21 -14.01
C LYS A 91 -6.45 9.24 -13.19
N ILE A 92 -7.35 8.80 -12.32
CA ILE A 92 -8.11 9.68 -11.41
C ILE A 92 -7.44 9.86 -10.04
N GLY A 93 -6.24 9.30 -9.84
CA GLY A 93 -5.41 9.52 -8.65
C GLY A 93 -5.80 8.71 -7.42
N ILE A 94 -6.61 7.66 -7.56
CA ILE A 94 -7.03 6.80 -6.42
C ILE A 94 -5.83 6.07 -5.78
N ASP A 95 -4.84 5.67 -6.58
CA ASP A 95 -3.60 5.06 -6.11
C ASP A 95 -2.83 5.97 -5.15
N ARG A 96 -2.78 7.28 -5.44
CA ARG A 96 -2.15 8.29 -4.57
C ARG A 96 -2.89 8.43 -3.25
N LEU A 97 -4.22 8.36 -3.25
CA LEU A 97 -5.01 8.38 -2.01
C LEU A 97 -4.70 7.18 -1.12
N VAL A 98 -4.52 5.99 -1.69
CA VAL A 98 -4.15 4.78 -0.93
C VAL A 98 -2.78 4.94 -0.29
N ILE A 99 -1.76 5.36 -1.04
CA ILE A 99 -0.40 5.59 -0.52
C ILE A 99 -0.44 6.63 0.61
N THR A 100 -1.20 7.70 0.44
CA THR A 100 -1.35 8.75 1.46
C THR A 100 -2.02 8.19 2.72
N ALA A 101 -3.08 7.40 2.58
CA ALA A 101 -3.76 6.77 3.71
C ALA A 101 -2.84 5.80 4.47
N GLU A 102 -2.06 4.97 3.78
CA GLU A 102 -1.08 4.07 4.41
C GLU A 102 -0.02 4.83 5.21
N ARG A 103 0.52 5.93 4.67
CA ARG A 103 1.48 6.80 5.37
C ARG A 103 0.86 7.44 6.61
N GLN A 104 -0.37 7.93 6.52
CA GLN A 104 -1.10 8.49 7.65
C GLN A 104 -1.31 7.45 8.75
N VAL A 105 -1.68 6.21 8.41
CA VAL A 105 -1.85 5.12 9.38
C VAL A 105 -0.52 4.79 10.08
N GLN A 106 0.61 4.84 9.39
CA GLN A 106 1.92 4.64 10.00
C GLN A 106 2.24 5.73 11.04
N LEU A 107 1.97 6.99 10.74
CA LEU A 107 2.13 8.10 11.70
C LEU A 107 1.18 7.95 12.90
N LEU A 108 -0.08 7.59 12.66
CA LEU A 108 -1.05 7.35 13.73
C LEU A 108 -0.66 6.18 14.64
N LYS A 109 -0.01 5.14 14.11
CA LYS A 109 0.50 4.03 14.93
C LYS A 109 1.54 4.49 15.95
N ILE A 110 2.39 5.46 15.60
CA ILE A 110 3.38 6.03 16.54
C ILE A 110 2.68 6.61 17.77
N TYR A 111 1.59 7.34 17.56
CA TYR A 111 0.79 7.92 18.64
C TYR A 111 0.05 6.83 19.43
N ARG A 112 -0.64 5.92 18.74
CA ARG A 112 -1.49 4.89 19.37
C ARG A 112 -0.72 3.87 20.20
N ASN A 113 0.54 3.60 19.87
CA ASN A 113 1.37 2.64 20.59
C ASN A 113 1.97 3.20 21.90
N ARG A 114 1.63 4.44 22.26
CA ARG A 114 2.12 5.07 23.48
C ARG A 114 0.97 5.30 24.45
N ASP A 115 0.91 4.51 25.52
CA ASP A 115 -0.14 4.62 26.54
C ASP A 115 -0.16 6.01 27.21
N ALA A 116 1.01 6.62 27.39
CA ALA A 116 1.14 7.97 27.91
C ALA A 116 0.43 9.03 27.04
N ALA A 117 0.45 8.85 25.70
CA ALA A 117 -0.20 9.79 24.79
C ALA A 117 -1.73 9.75 24.90
N ARG A 118 -2.31 8.60 25.21
CA ARG A 118 -3.77 8.43 25.40
C ARG A 118 -4.31 9.03 26.71
N LYS A 119 -3.42 9.33 27.66
CA LYS A 119 -3.76 9.87 28.98
C LYS A 119 -3.50 11.37 29.10
N LEU A 120 -3.09 12.02 28.00
CA LEU A 120 -2.84 13.45 27.99
C LEU A 120 -4.16 14.24 28.18
N SER A 121 -4.09 15.34 28.91
CA SER A 121 -5.12 16.37 28.89
C SER A 121 -5.12 17.10 27.56
N ASP A 122 -6.18 17.85 27.26
CA ASP A 122 -6.30 18.63 26.00
C ASP A 122 -5.15 19.64 25.85
N GLU A 123 -4.72 20.26 26.96
CA GLU A 123 -3.56 21.15 26.96
C GLU A 123 -2.24 20.39 26.70
N GLY A 124 -2.06 19.23 27.33
CA GLY A 124 -0.92 18.37 27.10
C GLY A 124 -0.86 17.85 25.65
N PHE A 125 -2.01 17.48 25.10
CA PHE A 125 -2.11 17.09 23.71
C PHE A 125 -1.75 18.22 22.74
N SER A 126 -2.23 19.45 22.99
CA SER A 126 -1.90 20.62 22.16
C SER A 126 -0.40 20.92 22.15
N LYS A 127 0.29 20.78 23.30
CA LYS A 127 1.75 20.94 23.38
C LYS A 127 2.50 19.86 22.59
N VAL A 128 2.05 18.60 22.70
CA VAL A 128 2.64 17.49 21.91
C VAL A 128 2.41 17.70 20.42
N LEU A 129 1.23 18.17 20.03
CA LEU A 129 0.89 18.43 18.63
C LEU A 129 1.81 19.53 18.04
N ALA A 130 1.97 20.66 18.74
CA ALA A 130 2.83 21.76 18.31
C ALA A 130 4.31 21.32 18.20
N PHE A 131 4.81 20.53 19.15
CA PHE A 131 6.17 19.99 19.08
C PHE A 131 6.33 18.99 17.92
N THR A 132 5.32 18.15 17.70
CA THR A 132 5.33 17.16 16.61
C THR A 132 5.36 17.84 15.25
N ASP A 133 4.59 18.94 15.08
CA ASP A 133 4.57 19.74 13.86
C ASP A 133 5.96 20.32 13.56
N GLN A 134 6.62 20.95 14.54
CA GLN A 134 7.97 21.46 14.38
C GLN A 134 8.99 20.36 14.07
N ALA A 135 8.91 19.23 14.78
CA ALA A 135 9.79 18.09 14.55
C ALA A 135 9.57 17.47 13.14
N PHE A 136 8.34 17.47 12.67
CA PHE A 136 7.99 16.97 11.35
C PHE A 136 8.55 17.86 10.23
N GLU A 137 8.46 19.19 10.36
CA GLU A 137 9.08 20.15 9.43
C GLU A 137 10.60 19.96 9.35
N MET A 138 11.27 19.79 10.50
CA MET A 138 12.70 19.50 10.49
C MET A 138 13.02 18.16 9.79
N ALA A 139 12.24 17.12 10.06
CA ALA A 139 12.42 15.81 9.44
C ALA A 139 12.23 15.86 7.92
N LEU A 140 11.23 16.62 7.43
CA LEU A 140 11.01 16.85 6.02
C LEU A 140 12.19 17.55 5.35
N HIS A 141 12.74 18.58 6.00
CA HIS A 141 13.90 19.29 5.49
C HIS A 141 15.10 18.35 5.31
N PHE A 142 15.42 17.54 6.33
CA PHE A 142 16.49 16.55 6.23
C PHE A 142 16.24 15.48 5.15
N ALA A 143 15.03 14.98 5.04
CA ALA A 143 14.69 14.01 4.00
C ALA A 143 14.87 14.58 2.58
N GLN A 144 14.44 15.84 2.37
CA GLN A 144 14.59 16.52 1.09
C GLN A 144 16.06 16.83 0.74
N GLU A 145 16.90 17.11 1.74
CA GLU A 145 18.33 17.30 1.51
C GLU A 145 19.03 16.00 1.08
N GLN A 146 18.63 14.86 1.65
CA GLN A 146 19.17 13.55 1.28
C GLN A 146 18.68 13.05 -0.08
N GLU A 147 17.51 13.49 -0.54
CA GLU A 147 16.97 13.14 -1.86
C GLU A 147 17.55 14.01 -3.00
N LYS A 148 18.29 15.06 -2.69
CA LYS A 148 19.01 15.83 -3.74
C LYS A 148 20.16 14.98 -4.28
N PRO A 149 20.21 14.73 -5.61
CA PRO A 149 21.35 14.03 -6.20
C PRO A 149 22.64 14.82 -5.90
N SER A 150 23.65 14.15 -5.39
CA SER A 150 24.99 14.71 -5.19
C SER A 150 25.64 14.97 -6.54
N ASP A 151 25.34 16.12 -7.14
CA ASP A 151 26.08 16.66 -8.28
C ASP A 151 27.42 17.21 -7.80
N THR A 152 28.32 16.31 -7.45
CA THR A 152 29.74 16.65 -7.36
C THR A 152 30.53 15.54 -8.03
N LYS A 153 30.57 15.54 -9.36
CA LYS A 153 31.69 14.97 -10.07
C LYS A 153 32.82 15.98 -10.01
N GLU A 154 33.70 15.84 -9.06
CA GLU A 154 35.04 16.37 -9.14
C GLU A 154 35.67 15.89 -10.46
N GLN A 155 35.92 16.79 -11.40
CA GLN A 155 36.79 16.52 -12.53
C GLN A 155 38.21 16.36 -11.99
N PRO A 156 38.92 15.28 -12.29
CA PRO A 156 40.33 15.24 -12.01
C PRO A 156 41.06 16.21 -12.98
N GLU A 157 41.70 17.21 -12.39
CA GLU A 157 42.66 18.06 -13.10
C GLU A 157 43.76 17.18 -13.70
N SER A 158 43.92 17.26 -15.03
CA SER A 158 45.02 16.66 -15.76
C SER A 158 46.34 17.37 -15.42
N PRO A 159 47.42 16.65 -15.10
CA PRO A 159 48.71 17.28 -14.86
C PRO A 159 49.29 17.86 -16.17
N GLU A 160 49.62 19.15 -16.18
CA GLU A 160 50.38 19.81 -17.25
C GLU A 160 51.75 19.14 -17.44
N GLU A 161 51.96 18.58 -18.62
CA GLU A 161 53.31 18.17 -19.11
C GLU A 161 54.19 19.40 -19.29
N LYS A 162 55.17 19.56 -18.40
CA LYS A 162 56.31 20.46 -18.63
C LYS A 162 57.24 19.83 -19.68
N LYS A 163 57.32 20.42 -20.88
CA LYS A 163 58.37 20.15 -21.87
C LYS A 163 59.67 20.81 -21.43
N PRO A 164 60.84 20.08 -21.50
CA PRO A 164 62.14 20.70 -21.27
C PRO A 164 62.60 21.43 -22.55
N SER A 165 63.02 22.67 -22.36
CA SER A 165 63.75 23.43 -23.36
C SER A 165 65.21 22.97 -23.38
N VAL A 166 65.73 22.75 -24.62
CA VAL A 166 67.15 22.79 -24.97
C VAL A 166 67.35 23.98 -25.86
#